data_850ab625ab460f7f8811beeeba1d5450
#
_entry.id   850ab625ab460f7f8811beeeba1d5450
#
_cell.length_a   1.000
_cell.length_b   1.000
_cell.length_c   1.000
_cell.angle_alpha   90.00
_cell.angle_beta   90.00
_cell.angle_gamma   90.00
#
_symmetry.space_group_name_H-M   'P 1'
#
loop_
_entity.id
_entity.type
_entity.pdbx_description
1 polymer ?
#
loop_
_entity_poly.entity_id
_entity_poly.type
_entity_poly.pdbx_seq_one_letter_code
_entity_poly.pdbx_strand_id
1 'polypeptide(L)'
;MAVETELLDPAYLASIEDYSLLTRIVVDGALPGIHRSQRHGRGSEFFQYREYTRGDDLKLIDWKVFAKRGELVAKSFHEDTSLTCYLVVDASASMGYKGTRAVCDKLRYASMLAACFAYVANRQGDRVGLFAYTDEVKQLSLIH
;
A
#
# COMPACT_ATOMS: atom_id res chain seq x y z
N MET A 1 -20.54 -15.07 8.52
CA MET A 1 -20.25 -14.96 7.08
C MET A 1 -21.23 -14.06 6.30
N ALA A 2 -22.50 -13.92 6.66
CA ALA A 2 -23.44 -13.06 5.91
C ALA A 2 -23.21 -11.53 6.09
N VAL A 3 -22.74 -11.09 7.26
CA VAL A 3 -22.55 -9.66 7.57
C VAL A 3 -21.36 -9.04 6.82
N GLU A 4 -20.32 -9.81 6.54
CA GLU A 4 -19.14 -9.31 5.78
C GLU A 4 -19.47 -9.00 4.32
N THR A 5 -20.41 -9.73 3.73
CA THR A 5 -20.78 -9.52 2.33
C THR A 5 -21.65 -8.27 2.16
N GLU A 6 -22.46 -7.92 3.16
CA GLU A 6 -23.29 -6.70 3.14
C GLU A 6 -22.47 -5.42 3.26
N LEU A 7 -21.39 -5.42 4.04
CA LEU A 7 -20.49 -4.26 4.21
C LEU A 7 -19.72 -3.90 2.93
N LEU A 8 -19.57 -4.84 2.00
CA LEU A 8 -18.91 -4.63 0.71
C LEU A 8 -19.92 -4.39 -0.43
N ASP A 9 -21.20 -4.22 -0.15
CA ASP A 9 -22.18 -3.85 -1.17
C ASP A 9 -21.81 -2.48 -1.79
N PRO A 10 -21.63 -2.43 -3.12
CA PRO A 10 -21.30 -1.19 -3.81
C PRO A 10 -22.27 -0.04 -3.53
N ALA A 11 -23.57 -0.33 -3.32
CA ALA A 11 -24.56 0.70 -3.01
C ALA A 11 -24.33 1.29 -1.61
N TYR A 12 -24.02 0.44 -0.64
CA TYR A 12 -23.69 0.88 0.71
C TYR A 12 -22.39 1.70 0.72
N LEU A 13 -21.33 1.20 0.07
CA LEU A 13 -20.04 1.90 -0.02
C LEU A 13 -20.17 3.28 -0.68
N ALA A 14 -21.01 3.38 -1.73
CA ALA A 14 -21.25 4.66 -2.40
C ALA A 14 -22.01 5.67 -1.54
N SER A 15 -22.75 5.24 -0.52
CA SER A 15 -23.47 6.12 0.41
C SER A 15 -22.58 6.72 1.50
N ILE A 16 -21.38 6.15 1.73
CA ILE A 16 -20.45 6.63 2.76
C ILE A 16 -19.78 7.91 2.27
N GLU A 17 -20.02 9.03 2.93
CA GLU A 17 -19.38 10.31 2.60
C GLU A 17 -17.96 10.41 3.16
N ASP A 18 -17.70 9.80 4.32
CA ASP A 18 -16.39 9.77 4.95
C ASP A 18 -15.47 8.74 4.27
N TYR A 19 -14.53 9.23 3.48
CA TYR A 19 -13.53 8.40 2.80
C TYR A 19 -12.61 7.65 3.77
N SER A 20 -12.37 8.17 4.97
CA SER A 20 -11.55 7.49 5.98
C SER A 20 -12.25 6.23 6.49
N LEU A 21 -13.53 6.34 6.79
CA LEU A 21 -14.37 5.20 7.20
C LEU A 21 -14.51 4.19 6.06
N LEU A 22 -14.79 4.67 4.84
CA LEU A 22 -14.93 3.84 3.66
C LEU A 22 -13.67 3.02 3.39
N THR A 23 -12.50 3.64 3.39
CA THR A 23 -11.23 2.96 3.13
C THR A 23 -10.92 1.88 4.15
N ARG A 24 -11.22 2.14 5.42
CA ARG A 24 -11.05 1.14 6.48
C ARG A 24 -11.95 -0.08 6.26
N ILE A 25 -13.23 0.15 5.95
CA ILE A 25 -14.18 -0.94 5.70
C ILE A 25 -13.74 -1.76 4.49
N VAL A 26 -13.40 -1.11 3.37
CA VAL A 26 -13.02 -1.79 2.12
C VAL A 26 -11.70 -2.52 2.27
N VAL A 27 -10.67 -1.85 2.77
CA VAL A 27 -9.32 -2.42 2.81
C VAL A 27 -9.20 -3.47 3.91
N ASP A 28 -9.70 -3.19 5.11
CA ASP A 28 -9.59 -4.14 6.23
C ASP A 28 -10.54 -5.34 6.04
N GLY A 29 -11.67 -5.15 5.36
CA GLY A 29 -12.62 -6.21 5.06
C GLY A 29 -12.25 -7.07 3.85
N ALA A 30 -11.74 -6.45 2.76
CA ALA A 30 -11.42 -7.17 1.53
C ALA A 30 -10.01 -7.76 1.50
N LEU A 31 -9.07 -7.20 2.27
CA LEU A 31 -7.66 -7.55 2.24
C LEU A 31 -7.14 -7.95 3.64
N PRO A 32 -7.75 -8.97 4.27
CA PRO A 32 -7.24 -9.50 5.53
C PRO A 32 -5.82 -10.05 5.26
N GLY A 33 -4.82 -9.46 5.91
CA GLY A 33 -3.45 -9.97 5.82
C GLY A 33 -2.53 -9.26 4.82
N ILE A 34 -2.82 -8.03 4.40
CA ILE A 34 -1.77 -7.18 3.82
C ILE A 34 -0.72 -6.94 4.92
N HIS A 35 0.19 -7.90 5.02
CA HIS A 35 1.36 -7.75 5.83
C HIS A 35 2.37 -6.89 5.06
N ARG A 36 3.13 -6.07 5.81
CA ARG A 36 4.32 -5.40 5.29
C ARG A 36 5.09 -6.38 4.42
N SER A 37 5.32 -6.04 3.16
CA SER A 37 6.19 -6.80 2.29
C SER A 37 7.58 -6.79 2.92
N GLN A 38 7.96 -7.91 3.53
CA GLN A 38 9.29 -8.09 4.09
C GLN A 38 10.26 -8.35 2.94
N ARG A 39 10.72 -7.28 2.27
CA ARG A 39 11.85 -7.41 1.36
C ARG A 39 13.13 -7.49 2.18
N HIS A 40 13.83 -8.60 2.04
CA HIS A 40 15.15 -8.80 2.63
C HIS A 40 16.16 -8.01 1.80
N GLY A 41 16.75 -6.97 2.37
CA GLY A 41 17.70 -6.10 1.70
C GLY A 41 18.83 -5.61 2.62
N ARG A 42 19.58 -4.62 2.18
CA ARG A 42 20.69 -3.99 2.93
C ARG A 42 20.19 -2.91 3.89
N GLY A 43 19.07 -3.12 4.58
CA GLY A 43 18.56 -2.20 5.57
C GLY A 43 19.46 -2.08 6.82
N SER A 44 19.19 -1.10 7.66
CA SER A 44 19.93 -0.87 8.90
C SER A 44 19.50 -1.74 10.05
N GLU A 45 18.32 -2.33 10.00
CA GLU A 45 17.77 -3.14 11.09
C GLU A 45 18.00 -4.64 10.84
N PHE A 46 18.69 -5.29 11.79
CA PHE A 46 18.93 -6.73 11.72
C PHE A 46 17.61 -7.49 11.82
N PHE A 47 17.38 -8.40 10.88
CA PHE A 47 16.17 -9.22 10.86
C PHE A 47 16.44 -10.64 11.38
N GLN A 48 17.28 -11.39 10.67
CA GLN A 48 17.58 -12.78 11.03
C GLN A 48 18.91 -13.23 10.44
N TYR A 49 19.39 -14.38 10.90
CA TYR A 49 20.46 -15.11 10.23
C TYR A 49 19.88 -16.03 9.16
N ARG A 50 20.58 -16.15 8.04
CA ARG A 50 20.35 -17.17 7.02
C ARG A 50 21.66 -17.89 6.68
N GLU A 51 21.59 -19.07 6.11
CA GLU A 51 22.76 -19.74 5.62
C GLU A 51 23.46 -18.92 4.53
N TYR A 52 24.80 -18.93 4.57
CA TYR A 52 25.60 -18.29 3.54
C TYR A 52 25.51 -19.06 2.24
N THR A 53 25.23 -18.38 1.16
CA THR A 53 25.22 -18.95 -0.19
C THR A 53 26.36 -18.34 -1.00
N ARG A 54 26.99 -19.15 -1.87
CA ARG A 54 28.07 -18.66 -2.74
C ARG A 54 27.56 -17.51 -3.60
N GLY A 55 28.25 -16.36 -3.51
CA GLY A 55 27.85 -15.11 -4.17
C GLY A 55 27.31 -14.04 -3.23
N ASP A 56 27.03 -14.38 -1.97
CA ASP A 56 26.69 -13.39 -0.96
C ASP A 56 27.90 -12.51 -0.62
N ASP A 57 27.62 -11.25 -0.25
CA ASP A 57 28.65 -10.32 0.20
C ASP A 57 29.26 -10.82 1.51
N LEU A 58 30.59 -11.04 1.52
CA LEU A 58 31.34 -11.50 2.68
C LEU A 58 31.23 -10.59 3.90
N LYS A 59 30.86 -9.32 3.70
CA LYS A 59 30.62 -8.36 4.79
C LYS A 59 29.39 -8.71 5.62
N LEU A 60 28.45 -9.48 5.06
CA LEU A 60 27.24 -9.91 5.74
C LEU A 60 27.46 -11.13 6.62
N ILE A 61 28.62 -11.82 6.50
CA ILE A 61 28.93 -12.98 7.32
C ILE A 61 29.13 -12.55 8.78
N ASP A 62 28.48 -13.27 9.70
CA ASP A 62 28.77 -13.11 11.13
C ASP A 62 29.97 -13.99 11.54
N TRP A 63 31.12 -13.38 11.51
CA TRP A 63 32.38 -14.05 11.90
C TRP A 63 32.41 -14.51 13.37
N LYS A 64 31.58 -13.88 14.24
CA LYS A 64 31.51 -14.32 15.66
C LYS A 64 30.72 -15.62 15.78
N VAL A 65 29.67 -15.80 14.99
CA VAL A 65 28.91 -17.04 14.92
C VAL A 65 29.80 -18.15 14.34
N PHE A 66 30.51 -17.86 13.26
CA PHE A 66 31.44 -18.79 12.63
C PHE A 66 32.52 -19.25 13.61
N ALA A 67 33.13 -18.34 14.35
CA ALA A 67 34.17 -18.70 15.35
C ALA A 67 33.64 -19.57 16.49
N LYS A 68 32.35 -19.46 16.84
CA LYS A 68 31.74 -20.21 17.93
C LYS A 68 31.16 -21.56 17.50
N ARG A 69 30.55 -21.63 16.31
CA ARG A 69 29.76 -22.78 15.87
C ARG A 69 30.30 -23.46 14.62
N GLY A 70 31.25 -22.83 13.90
CA GLY A 70 31.74 -23.32 12.62
C GLY A 70 30.74 -23.17 11.47
N GLU A 71 29.60 -22.52 11.69
CA GLU A 71 28.54 -22.35 10.71
C GLU A 71 28.69 -21.00 10.00
N LEU A 72 28.70 -21.01 8.67
CA LEU A 72 28.69 -19.79 7.88
C LEU A 72 27.28 -19.26 7.75
N VAL A 73 26.97 -18.21 8.50
CA VAL A 73 25.69 -17.52 8.46
C VAL A 73 25.86 -16.07 8.00
N ALA A 74 24.96 -15.61 7.16
CA ALA A 74 24.88 -14.23 6.71
C ALA A 74 23.76 -13.49 7.46
N LYS A 75 24.06 -12.25 7.84
CA LYS A 75 23.05 -11.34 8.43
C LYS A 75 22.09 -10.87 7.33
N SER A 76 20.81 -11.03 7.57
CA SER A 76 19.74 -10.45 6.75
C SER A 76 19.18 -9.22 7.46
N PHE A 77 19.00 -8.16 6.71
CA PHE A 77 18.48 -6.88 7.20
C PHE A 77 17.13 -6.58 6.56
N HIS A 78 16.27 -5.86 7.27
CA HIS A 78 15.09 -5.25 6.67
C HIS A 78 15.53 -4.06 5.82
N GLU A 79 15.06 -4.02 4.59
CA GLU A 79 15.16 -2.85 3.75
C GLU A 79 13.83 -2.09 3.85
N ASP A 80 13.84 -0.99 4.60
CA ASP A 80 12.72 -0.06 4.61
C ASP A 80 12.80 0.78 3.33
N THR A 81 12.27 0.23 2.25
CA THR A 81 12.09 0.99 1.01
C THR A 81 10.77 1.75 1.08
N SER A 82 10.81 3.01 1.50
CA SER A 82 9.66 3.90 1.34
C SER A 82 9.53 4.30 -0.13
N LEU A 83 8.45 3.91 -0.76
CA LEU A 83 8.10 4.36 -2.10
C LEU A 83 7.32 5.67 -2.03
N THR A 84 7.32 6.42 -3.13
CA THR A 84 6.39 7.53 -3.30
C THR A 84 5.38 7.13 -4.37
N CYS A 85 4.12 7.01 -3.97
CA CYS A 85 3.01 6.65 -4.84
C CYS A 85 2.28 7.93 -5.25
N TYR A 86 2.18 8.20 -6.54
CA TYR A 86 1.39 9.31 -7.07
C TYR A 86 0.08 8.78 -7.64
N LEU A 87 -1.03 9.24 -7.07
CA LEU A 87 -2.38 8.96 -7.55
C LEU A 87 -2.85 10.15 -8.41
N VAL A 88 -3.16 9.87 -9.65
CA VAL A 88 -3.60 10.88 -10.61
C VAL A 88 -5.05 10.60 -10.97
N VAL A 89 -5.94 11.51 -10.65
CA VAL A 89 -7.38 11.37 -10.84
C VAL A 89 -7.86 12.37 -11.89
N ASP A 90 -8.50 11.85 -12.93
CA ASP A 90 -9.23 12.67 -13.89
C ASP A 90 -10.49 13.23 -13.22
N ALA A 91 -10.62 14.55 -13.18
CA ALA A 91 -11.74 15.28 -12.65
C ALA A 91 -12.47 16.11 -13.75
N SER A 92 -12.28 15.74 -15.03
CA SER A 92 -12.95 16.38 -16.16
C SER A 92 -14.48 16.25 -16.07
N ALA A 93 -15.18 17.08 -16.82
CA ALA A 93 -16.65 17.07 -16.83
C ALA A 93 -17.26 15.71 -17.21
N SER A 94 -16.56 14.92 -18.04
CA SER A 94 -16.97 13.58 -18.42
C SER A 94 -16.96 12.56 -17.28
N MET A 95 -16.23 12.85 -16.21
CA MET A 95 -16.21 12.02 -15.00
C MET A 95 -17.46 12.20 -14.12
N GLY A 96 -18.25 13.25 -14.32
CA GLY A 96 -19.58 13.41 -13.71
C GLY A 96 -20.65 12.49 -14.29
N TYR A 97 -20.34 11.71 -15.34
CA TYR A 97 -21.29 10.78 -15.93
C TYR A 97 -21.62 9.61 -15.00
N LYS A 98 -22.92 9.37 -14.86
CA LYS A 98 -23.48 8.22 -14.15
C LYS A 98 -24.36 7.41 -15.11
N GLY A 99 -23.97 6.16 -15.38
CA GLY A 99 -24.78 5.24 -16.18
C GLY A 99 -26.04 4.80 -15.43
N THR A 100 -27.06 4.33 -16.15
CA THR A 100 -28.36 3.94 -15.58
C THR A 100 -28.29 2.81 -14.55
N ARG A 101 -27.26 1.95 -14.65
CA ARG A 101 -27.02 0.84 -13.71
C ARG A 101 -25.90 1.16 -12.71
N ALA A 102 -25.28 2.32 -12.81
CA ALA A 102 -24.18 2.69 -11.95
C ALA A 102 -24.68 3.16 -10.58
N VAL A 103 -23.99 2.74 -9.54
CA VAL A 103 -24.30 3.12 -8.15
C VAL A 103 -23.96 4.58 -7.90
N CYS A 104 -22.83 5.04 -8.45
CA CYS A 104 -22.35 6.41 -8.37
C CYS A 104 -21.78 6.88 -9.72
N ASP A 105 -21.43 8.16 -9.82
CA ASP A 105 -20.70 8.69 -10.99
C ASP A 105 -19.26 8.22 -11.00
N LYS A 106 -18.59 8.39 -12.16
CA LYS A 106 -17.22 7.93 -12.35
C LYS A 106 -16.23 8.64 -11.40
N LEU A 107 -16.43 9.94 -11.17
CA LEU A 107 -15.54 10.73 -10.31
C LEU A 107 -15.60 10.22 -8.87
N ARG A 108 -16.82 9.97 -8.37
CA ARG A 108 -17.01 9.39 -7.04
C ARG A 108 -16.32 8.05 -6.91
N TYR A 109 -16.48 7.18 -7.90
CA TYR A 109 -15.84 5.86 -7.91
C TYR A 109 -14.32 5.97 -7.96
N ALA A 110 -13.77 6.82 -8.83
CA ALA A 110 -12.32 7.06 -8.91
C ALA A 110 -11.75 7.61 -7.60
N SER A 111 -12.48 8.53 -6.94
CA SER A 111 -12.09 9.09 -5.65
C SER A 111 -12.07 8.03 -4.53
N MET A 112 -13.05 7.12 -4.52
CA MET A 112 -13.08 6.00 -3.57
C MET A 112 -11.88 5.07 -3.77
N LEU A 113 -11.55 4.72 -5.02
CA LEU A 113 -10.38 3.90 -5.33
C LEU A 113 -9.09 4.59 -4.94
N ALA A 114 -8.94 5.87 -5.27
CA ALA A 114 -7.76 6.64 -4.90
C ALA A 114 -7.57 6.69 -3.37
N ALA A 115 -8.64 6.88 -2.62
CA ALA A 115 -8.61 6.86 -1.17
C ALA A 115 -8.18 5.48 -0.62
N CYS A 116 -8.68 4.38 -1.20
CA CYS A 116 -8.27 3.03 -0.80
C CYS A 116 -6.79 2.77 -1.08
N PHE A 117 -6.29 3.16 -2.25
CA PHE A 117 -4.87 3.03 -2.58
C PHE A 117 -3.99 3.88 -1.67
N ALA A 118 -4.40 5.14 -1.40
CA ALA A 118 -3.70 6.01 -0.47
C ALA A 118 -3.61 5.40 0.93
N TYR A 119 -4.69 4.82 1.41
CA TYR A 119 -4.74 4.16 2.72
C TYR A 119 -3.81 2.94 2.79
N VAL A 120 -3.79 2.10 1.74
CA VAL A 120 -2.91 0.92 1.67
C VAL A 120 -1.45 1.35 1.66
N ALA A 121 -1.08 2.31 0.79
CA ALA A 121 0.28 2.79 0.68
C ALA A 121 0.77 3.43 2.00
N ASN A 122 -0.08 4.25 2.64
CA ASN A 122 0.25 4.85 3.93
C ASN A 122 0.46 3.78 5.02
N ARG A 123 -0.35 2.72 5.05
CA ARG A 123 -0.15 1.59 5.99
C ARG A 123 1.17 0.86 5.76
N GLN A 124 1.69 0.87 4.54
CA GLN A 124 2.99 0.28 4.19
C GLN A 124 4.17 1.20 4.53
N GLY A 125 3.90 2.44 4.97
CA GLY A 125 4.92 3.44 5.25
C GLY A 125 5.37 4.20 4.01
N ASP A 126 4.64 4.08 2.90
CA ASP A 126 4.92 4.78 1.66
C ASP A 126 4.36 6.21 1.70
N ARG A 127 4.98 7.09 0.93
CA ARG A 127 4.49 8.46 0.74
C ARG A 127 3.44 8.48 -0.36
N VAL A 128 2.38 9.26 -0.19
CA VAL A 128 1.31 9.36 -1.18
C VAL A 128 1.14 10.81 -1.62
N GLY A 129 1.17 11.01 -2.93
CA GLY A 129 0.78 12.26 -3.59
C GLY A 129 -0.54 12.07 -4.34
N LEU A 130 -1.45 13.03 -4.24
CA LEU A 130 -2.71 13.05 -4.99
C LEU A 130 -2.75 14.25 -5.92
N PHE A 131 -3.01 13.97 -7.20
CA PHE A 131 -3.22 14.96 -8.24
C PHE A 131 -4.62 14.81 -8.82
N ALA A 132 -5.35 15.89 -8.88
CA ALA A 132 -6.58 15.96 -9.64
C ALA A 132 -6.39 16.94 -10.82
N TYR A 133 -6.78 16.53 -12.01
CA TYR A 133 -6.68 17.37 -13.20
C TYR A 133 -8.02 17.44 -13.93
N THR A 134 -8.24 18.57 -14.60
CA THR A 134 -9.26 18.76 -15.62
C THR A 134 -8.54 19.11 -16.91
N ASP A 135 -8.85 20.25 -17.53
CA ASP A 135 -8.02 20.82 -18.61
C ASP A 135 -6.72 21.43 -18.08
N GLU A 136 -6.68 21.70 -16.76
CA GLU A 136 -5.51 22.18 -16.02
C GLU A 136 -5.33 21.36 -14.73
N VAL A 137 -4.10 21.31 -14.19
CA VAL A 137 -3.83 20.69 -12.88
C VAL A 137 -4.42 21.56 -11.78
N LYS A 138 -5.47 21.09 -11.11
CA LYS A 138 -6.19 21.87 -10.12
C LYS A 138 -5.75 21.68 -8.67
N GLN A 139 -5.18 20.55 -8.34
CA GLN A 139 -4.82 20.28 -6.95
C GLN A 139 -3.64 19.31 -6.83
N LEU A 140 -2.69 19.71 -6.00
CA LEU A 140 -1.58 18.89 -5.53
C LEU A 140 -1.70 18.76 -4.01
N SER A 141 -1.83 17.55 -3.49
CA SER A 141 -1.75 17.28 -2.06
C SER A 141 -0.72 16.19 -1.79
N LEU A 142 0.23 16.46 -0.91
CA LEU A 142 1.15 15.45 -0.38
C LEU A 142 0.65 15.05 1.01
N ILE A 143 0.37 13.77 1.17
CA ILE A 143 0.01 13.18 2.47
C ILE A 143 1.27 12.50 3.01
N HIS A 144 1.72 12.94 4.17
CA HIS A 144 2.84 12.36 4.91
C HIS A 144 2.34 11.36 5.93
#